data_7b43bc08838dc3ae1cd3d348f565f4fa
#
_entry.id   7b43bc08838dc3ae1cd3d348f565f4fa
#
_cell.length_a   1.000
_cell.length_b   1.000
_cell.length_c   1.000
_cell.angle_alpha   90.00
_cell.angle_beta   90.00
_cell.angle_gamma   90.00
#
_symmetry.space_group_name_H-M   'P 1'
#
loop_
_entity.id
_entity.type
_entity.pdbx_description
1 polymer ?
#
loop_
_entity_poly.entity_id
_entity_poly.type
_entity_poly.pdbx_seq_one_letter_code
_entity_poly.pdbx_strand_id
1 'polypeptide(L)'
;SDSMVMVNLKLLIHMVGDMHCPSHIVYTKDFGMPGYSLKIKGKKVGRHKFWDGAPQYMHPKWKADRFVKAYDTYTPKEIKKICKGDAYKWSVQNANNILKTGNYWERGAEFTKFSKEQRKQIDETLHEQLAYGGYRLAATLNKIFSK
;
A
#
# COMPACT_ATOMS: atom_id res chain seq x y z
N SER A 1 -5.91 16.53 -26.31
CA SER A 1 -6.57 15.41 -27.00
C SER A 1 -6.94 14.32 -26.01
N ASP A 2 -7.91 13.50 -26.31
CA ASP A 2 -8.39 12.40 -25.43
C ASP A 2 -7.28 11.42 -25.09
N SER A 3 -6.31 11.20 -25.97
CA SER A 3 -5.15 10.38 -25.70
C SER A 3 -4.27 10.93 -24.57
N MET A 4 -4.08 12.25 -24.51
CA MET A 4 -3.33 12.89 -23.40
C MET A 4 -4.08 12.80 -22.08
N VAL A 5 -5.40 12.96 -22.09
CA VAL A 5 -6.23 12.77 -20.90
C VAL A 5 -6.11 11.34 -20.39
N MET A 6 -6.17 10.36 -21.27
CA MET A 6 -6.04 8.94 -20.92
C MET A 6 -4.66 8.62 -20.33
N VAL A 7 -3.58 9.15 -20.89
CA VAL A 7 -2.21 8.97 -20.39
C VAL A 7 -2.09 9.56 -18.97
N ASN A 8 -2.55 10.80 -18.80
CA ASN A 8 -2.50 11.48 -17.50
C ASN A 8 -3.35 10.77 -16.44
N LEU A 9 -4.52 10.25 -16.83
CA LEU A 9 -5.37 9.49 -15.93
C LEU A 9 -4.69 8.19 -15.46
N LYS A 10 -4.10 7.43 -16.39
CA LYS A 10 -3.34 6.22 -16.06
C LYS A 10 -2.18 6.53 -15.11
N LEU A 11 -1.44 7.61 -15.38
CA LEU A 11 -0.33 8.04 -14.54
C LEU A 11 -0.80 8.44 -13.14
N LEU A 12 -1.91 9.19 -13.04
CA LEU A 12 -2.49 9.56 -11.75
C LEU A 12 -2.88 8.33 -10.92
N ILE A 13 -3.56 7.38 -11.53
CA ILE A 13 -3.96 6.12 -10.86
C ILE A 13 -2.72 5.37 -10.37
N HIS A 14 -1.70 5.25 -11.21
CA HIS A 14 -0.45 4.58 -10.88
C HIS A 14 0.27 5.28 -9.71
N MET A 15 0.48 6.59 -9.79
CA MET A 15 1.20 7.34 -8.76
C MET A 15 0.47 7.35 -7.41
N VAL A 16 -0.86 7.42 -7.40
CA VAL A 16 -1.62 7.32 -6.15
C VAL A 16 -1.51 5.92 -5.57
N GLY A 17 -1.53 4.88 -6.39
CA GLY A 17 -1.28 3.50 -5.96
C GLY A 17 0.11 3.34 -5.35
N ASP A 18 1.15 3.76 -6.05
CA ASP A 18 2.54 3.68 -5.61
C ASP A 18 2.78 4.42 -4.30
N MET A 19 2.19 5.60 -4.14
CA MET A 19 2.28 6.38 -2.89
C MET A 19 1.77 5.58 -1.67
N HIS A 20 0.86 4.63 -1.88
CA HIS A 20 0.29 3.80 -0.82
C HIS A 20 0.94 2.42 -0.72
N CYS A 21 1.94 2.12 -1.54
CA CYS A 21 2.75 0.90 -1.37
C CYS A 21 3.88 1.16 -0.38
N PRO A 22 4.03 0.33 0.69
CA PRO A 22 5.06 0.53 1.71
C PRO A 22 6.50 0.56 1.22
N SER A 23 6.78 0.17 0.00
CA SER A 23 8.13 0.14 -0.57
C SER A 23 8.41 1.18 -1.64
N HIS A 24 7.42 2.01 -2.00
CA HIS A 24 7.57 3.03 -3.04
C HIS A 24 7.89 4.43 -2.49
N ILE A 25 7.80 4.64 -1.18
CA ILE A 25 8.20 5.88 -0.55
C ILE A 25 9.60 5.73 -0.01
N VAL A 26 10.54 6.45 -0.58
CA VAL A 26 11.93 6.52 -0.12
C VAL A 26 12.06 7.58 0.96
N TYR A 27 12.47 7.19 2.15
CA TYR A 27 12.50 8.10 3.29
C TYR A 27 13.93 8.43 3.78
N THR A 28 14.88 7.51 3.66
CA THR A 28 16.25 7.70 4.14
C THR A 28 17.26 6.91 3.30
N LYS A 29 18.56 7.12 3.58
CA LYS A 29 19.65 6.31 3.01
C LYS A 29 19.48 4.81 3.25
N ASP A 30 18.80 4.44 4.32
CA ASP A 30 18.53 3.05 4.70
C ASP A 30 17.20 2.53 4.11
N PHE A 31 16.51 3.36 3.38
CA PHE A 31 15.31 2.95 2.68
C PHE A 31 15.69 2.11 1.46
N GLY A 32 15.22 1.02 1.39
CA GLY A 32 15.71 -0.10 0.60
C GLY A 32 16.37 -1.08 1.53
N MET A 33 16.59 -0.62 2.78
CA MET A 33 17.19 -1.42 3.84
C MET A 33 17.84 -2.66 3.23
N PRO A 34 19.10 -2.54 2.73
CA PRO A 34 19.76 -3.68 2.11
C PRO A 34 19.73 -4.78 3.15
N GLY A 35 18.81 -5.69 3.02
CA GLY A 35 18.71 -6.72 3.97
C GLY A 35 17.36 -7.07 4.56
N TYR A 36 16.34 -6.27 4.40
CA TYR A 36 14.98 -6.67 4.77
C TYR A 36 14.31 -7.55 3.71
N SER A 37 15.12 -8.43 3.12
CA SER A 37 14.59 -9.53 2.34
C SER A 37 14.03 -10.60 3.28
N LEU A 38 12.99 -11.25 2.82
CA LEU A 38 12.46 -12.46 3.43
C LEU A 38 12.59 -13.62 2.45
N LYS A 39 12.21 -14.81 2.88
CA LYS A 39 12.12 -15.97 2.00
C LYS A 39 10.66 -16.38 1.85
N ILE A 40 10.27 -16.72 0.63
CA ILE A 40 8.96 -17.33 0.33
C ILE A 40 9.23 -18.66 -0.34
N LYS A 41 8.86 -19.74 0.31
CA LYS A 41 9.15 -21.10 -0.15
C LYS A 41 10.64 -21.29 -0.47
N GLY A 42 11.50 -20.83 0.44
CA GLY A 42 12.96 -20.90 0.34
C GLY A 42 13.62 -19.90 -0.62
N LYS A 43 12.86 -19.19 -1.45
CA LYS A 43 13.40 -18.20 -2.41
C LYS A 43 13.49 -16.83 -1.77
N LYS A 44 14.63 -16.16 -1.93
CA LYS A 44 14.83 -14.79 -1.44
C LYS A 44 13.94 -13.80 -2.21
N VAL A 45 13.17 -13.01 -1.49
CA VAL A 45 12.30 -11.95 -2.01
C VAL A 45 12.69 -10.65 -1.32
N GLY A 46 13.04 -9.64 -2.10
CA GLY A 46 13.33 -8.30 -1.57
C GLY A 46 12.08 -7.66 -0.99
N ARG A 47 12.25 -6.72 -0.07
CA ARG A 47 11.15 -6.00 0.58
C ARG A 47 10.20 -5.35 -0.43
N HIS A 48 10.73 -4.66 -1.42
CA HIS A 48 9.94 -4.03 -2.49
C HIS A 48 9.02 -5.06 -3.17
N LYS A 49 9.63 -6.11 -3.73
CA LYS A 49 8.87 -7.19 -4.39
C LYS A 49 7.87 -7.87 -3.45
N PHE A 50 8.17 -7.94 -2.16
CA PHE A 50 7.22 -8.47 -1.18
C PHE A 50 5.98 -7.59 -1.08
N TRP A 51 6.14 -6.28 -0.88
CA TRP A 51 5.01 -5.38 -0.71
C TRP A 51 4.18 -5.21 -1.99
N ASP A 52 4.79 -5.24 -3.18
CA ASP A 52 4.07 -5.26 -4.46
C ASP A 52 3.18 -6.51 -4.60
N GLY A 53 3.66 -7.65 -4.09
CA GLY A 53 2.92 -8.90 -4.11
C GLY A 53 2.20 -9.26 -2.81
N ALA A 54 2.27 -8.41 -1.78
CA ALA A 54 1.76 -8.75 -0.46
C ALA A 54 0.28 -9.13 -0.42
N PRO A 55 -0.62 -8.48 -1.19
CA PRO A 55 -2.01 -8.94 -1.28
C PRO A 55 -2.12 -10.42 -1.67
N GLN A 56 -1.37 -10.85 -2.67
CA GLN A 56 -1.40 -12.24 -3.16
C GLN A 56 -0.69 -13.19 -2.20
N TYR A 57 0.37 -12.75 -1.51
CA TYR A 57 1.06 -13.58 -0.51
C TYR A 57 0.21 -13.79 0.74
N MET A 58 -0.50 -12.76 1.18
CA MET A 58 -1.38 -12.83 2.34
C MET A 58 -2.71 -13.53 2.02
N HIS A 59 -3.29 -13.23 0.88
CA HIS A 59 -4.62 -13.69 0.47
C HIS A 59 -4.60 -14.26 -0.96
N PRO A 60 -3.95 -15.41 -1.21
CA PRO A 60 -3.69 -15.93 -2.56
C PRO A 60 -4.95 -16.28 -3.35
N LYS A 61 -6.10 -16.41 -2.67
CA LYS A 61 -7.39 -16.73 -3.30
C LYS A 61 -8.32 -15.52 -3.45
N TRP A 62 -7.90 -14.33 -2.95
CA TRP A 62 -8.73 -13.14 -3.04
C TRP A 62 -8.56 -12.45 -4.40
N LYS A 63 -9.67 -12.00 -4.94
CA LYS A 63 -9.75 -11.09 -6.08
C LYS A 63 -10.08 -9.68 -5.58
N ALA A 64 -10.10 -8.69 -6.47
CA ALA A 64 -10.32 -7.29 -6.13
C ALA A 64 -11.63 -7.05 -5.35
N ASP A 65 -12.72 -7.68 -5.77
CA ASP A 65 -14.03 -7.62 -5.11
C ASP A 65 -13.99 -8.09 -3.66
N ARG A 66 -13.17 -9.13 -3.38
CA ARG A 66 -13.01 -9.64 -2.03
C ARG A 66 -12.20 -8.70 -1.16
N PHE A 67 -11.16 -8.07 -1.69
CA PHE A 67 -10.41 -7.02 -0.97
C PHE A 67 -11.31 -5.84 -0.64
N VAL A 68 -12.09 -5.33 -1.60
CA VAL A 68 -13.06 -4.26 -1.35
C VAL A 68 -14.00 -4.65 -0.21
N LYS A 69 -14.65 -5.81 -0.30
CA LYS A 69 -15.58 -6.28 0.75
C LYS A 69 -14.94 -6.39 2.13
N ALA A 70 -13.66 -6.75 2.21
CA ALA A 70 -12.94 -6.96 3.46
C ALA A 70 -12.35 -5.68 4.06
N TYR A 71 -11.93 -4.73 3.20
CA TYR A 71 -11.15 -3.56 3.60
C TYR A 71 -11.89 -2.22 3.49
N ASP A 72 -13.03 -2.18 2.78
CA ASP A 72 -13.90 -1.00 2.75
C ASP A 72 -14.80 -0.96 3.99
N THR A 73 -14.17 -0.67 5.14
CA THR A 73 -14.82 -0.74 6.46
C THR A 73 -14.94 0.61 7.15
N TYR A 74 -14.41 1.68 6.54
CA TYR A 74 -14.40 3.01 7.14
C TYR A 74 -15.73 3.74 6.95
N THR A 75 -16.15 4.44 7.98
CA THR A 75 -17.36 5.28 7.93
C THR A 75 -17.16 6.52 7.04
N PRO A 76 -18.22 7.14 6.54
CA PRO A 76 -18.12 8.38 5.75
C PRO A 76 -17.35 9.51 6.46
N LYS A 77 -17.45 9.59 7.79
CA LYS A 77 -16.71 10.57 8.61
C LYS A 77 -15.20 10.29 8.60
N GLU A 78 -14.82 9.03 8.70
CA GLU A 78 -13.42 8.60 8.64
C GLU A 78 -12.85 8.78 7.24
N ILE A 79 -13.59 8.39 6.19
CA ILE A 79 -13.19 8.61 4.79
C ILE A 79 -12.92 10.10 4.52
N LYS A 80 -13.80 10.99 4.99
CA LYS A 80 -13.59 12.44 4.88
C LYS A 80 -12.30 12.89 5.57
N LYS A 81 -11.97 12.31 6.73
CA LYS A 81 -10.70 12.58 7.44
C LYS A 81 -9.49 12.02 6.69
N ILE A 82 -9.58 10.78 6.17
CA ILE A 82 -8.52 10.13 5.39
C ILE A 82 -8.17 10.94 4.13
N CYS A 83 -9.17 11.47 3.44
CA CYS A 83 -9.00 12.24 2.22
C CYS A 83 -8.57 13.69 2.47
N LYS A 84 -8.52 14.15 3.73
CA LYS A 84 -8.13 15.54 4.05
C LYS A 84 -6.66 15.78 3.74
N GLY A 85 -6.37 16.89 3.04
CA GLY A 85 -5.02 17.31 2.70
C GLY A 85 -4.75 17.20 1.20
N ASP A 86 -3.50 16.90 0.88
CA ASP A 86 -2.96 16.83 -0.47
C ASP A 86 -1.94 15.70 -0.58
N ALA A 87 -1.42 15.48 -1.78
CA ALA A 87 -0.45 14.42 -2.04
C ALA A 87 0.79 14.50 -1.14
N TYR A 88 1.26 15.70 -0.81
CA TYR A 88 2.40 15.87 0.09
C TYR A 88 2.10 15.37 1.50
N LYS A 89 0.97 15.80 2.09
CA LYS A 89 0.55 15.36 3.42
C LYS A 89 0.29 13.85 3.47
N TRP A 90 -0.29 13.30 2.42
CA TRP A 90 -0.51 11.86 2.31
C TRP A 90 0.80 11.08 2.22
N SER A 91 1.78 11.59 1.46
CA SER A 91 3.11 10.98 1.37
C SER A 91 3.83 10.99 2.72
N VAL A 92 3.78 12.11 3.46
CA VAL A 92 4.35 12.18 4.82
C VAL A 92 3.68 11.21 5.77
N GLN A 93 2.35 11.11 5.74
CA GLN A 93 1.60 10.16 6.56
C GLN A 93 2.01 8.71 6.23
N ASN A 94 2.07 8.39 4.95
CA ASN A 94 2.44 7.05 4.50
C ASN A 94 3.90 6.73 4.85
N ALA A 95 4.82 7.67 4.71
CA ALA A 95 6.20 7.50 5.13
C ALA A 95 6.32 7.14 6.62
N ASN A 96 5.57 7.84 7.48
CA ASN A 96 5.54 7.55 8.91
C ASN A 96 4.96 6.15 9.22
N ASN A 97 3.94 5.73 8.48
CA ASN A 97 3.38 4.38 8.62
C ASN A 97 4.37 3.31 8.17
N ILE A 98 5.08 3.57 7.08
CA ILE A 98 6.04 2.64 6.48
C ILE A 98 7.24 2.38 7.39
N LEU A 99 7.69 3.36 8.17
CA LEU A 99 8.77 3.18 9.14
C LEU A 99 8.46 2.05 10.14
N LYS A 100 7.19 1.83 10.45
CA LYS A 100 6.76 0.75 11.34
C LYS A 100 6.93 -0.63 10.70
N THR A 101 6.82 -0.73 9.38
CA THR A 101 6.87 -2.02 8.67
C THR A 101 8.25 -2.68 8.66
N GLY A 102 9.31 -1.91 8.96
CA GLY A 102 10.66 -2.41 9.08
C GLY A 102 10.86 -3.43 10.21
N ASN A 103 9.97 -3.40 11.20
CA ASN A 103 10.07 -4.22 12.40
C ASN A 103 9.16 -5.48 12.36
N TYR A 104 8.46 -5.72 11.25
CA TYR A 104 7.50 -6.84 11.15
C TYR A 104 8.18 -8.21 11.03
N TRP A 105 9.42 -8.26 10.55
CA TRP A 105 10.21 -9.50 10.46
C TRP A 105 11.70 -9.23 10.45
N GLU A 106 12.47 -10.22 10.82
CA GLU A 106 13.93 -10.21 10.72
C GLU A 106 14.40 -10.49 9.29
N ARG A 107 15.61 -10.01 8.99
CA ARG A 107 16.24 -10.27 7.69
C ARG A 107 16.32 -11.77 7.39
N GLY A 108 15.82 -12.18 6.23
CA GLY A 108 15.88 -13.54 5.75
C GLY A 108 14.88 -14.49 6.38
N ALA A 109 13.94 -13.96 7.19
CA ALA A 109 12.86 -14.76 7.78
C ALA A 109 12.04 -15.47 6.70
N GLU A 110 11.59 -16.69 6.98
CA GLU A 110 10.75 -17.47 6.07
C GLU A 110 9.27 -17.10 6.30
N PHE A 111 8.63 -16.57 5.26
CA PHE A 111 7.25 -16.08 5.33
C PHE A 111 6.24 -17.14 5.80
N THR A 112 6.44 -18.39 5.44
CA THR A 112 5.56 -19.49 5.89
C THR A 112 5.60 -19.71 7.39
N LYS A 113 6.67 -19.28 8.04
CA LYS A 113 6.90 -19.41 9.50
C LYS A 113 6.47 -18.15 10.29
N PHE A 114 5.94 -17.14 9.62
CA PHE A 114 5.49 -15.92 10.32
C PHE A 114 4.42 -16.24 11.36
N SER A 115 4.57 -15.63 12.51
CA SER A 115 3.59 -15.72 13.59
C SER A 115 2.24 -15.11 13.19
N LYS A 116 1.20 -15.40 13.95
CA LYS A 116 -0.11 -14.75 13.77
C LYS A 116 -0.01 -13.24 13.90
N GLU A 117 0.82 -12.76 14.82
CA GLU A 117 1.02 -11.33 15.04
C GLU A 117 1.72 -10.66 13.86
N GLN A 118 2.79 -11.24 13.33
CA GLN A 118 3.46 -10.72 12.14
C GLN A 118 2.53 -10.65 10.93
N ARG A 119 1.73 -11.70 10.72
CA ARG A 119 0.73 -11.72 9.64
C ARG A 119 -0.34 -10.66 9.84
N LYS A 120 -0.81 -10.47 11.07
CA LYS A 120 -1.78 -9.45 11.43
C LYS A 120 -1.24 -8.05 11.14
N GLN A 121 -0.02 -7.73 11.52
CA GLN A 121 0.63 -6.44 11.26
C GLN A 121 0.74 -6.15 9.75
N ILE A 122 1.09 -7.17 8.95
CA ILE A 122 1.13 -7.03 7.49
C ILE A 122 -0.28 -6.78 6.94
N ASP A 123 -1.27 -7.53 7.40
CA ASP A 123 -2.65 -7.41 6.93
C ASP A 123 -3.29 -6.06 7.31
N GLU A 124 -3.04 -5.58 8.51
CA GLU A 124 -3.45 -4.24 8.95
C GLU A 124 -2.83 -3.14 8.10
N THR A 125 -1.55 -3.28 7.73
CA THR A 125 -0.90 -2.35 6.81
C THR A 125 -1.52 -2.41 5.42
N LEU A 126 -1.78 -3.60 4.89
CA LEU A 126 -2.47 -3.77 3.61
C LEU A 126 -3.86 -3.15 3.63
N HIS A 127 -4.65 -3.43 4.66
CA HIS A 127 -5.97 -2.86 4.84
C HIS A 127 -5.91 -1.32 4.79
N GLU A 128 -5.08 -0.72 5.62
CA GLU A 128 -4.94 0.74 5.67
C GLU A 128 -4.51 1.32 4.32
N GLN A 129 -3.44 0.81 3.74
CA GLN A 129 -2.86 1.40 2.54
C GLN A 129 -3.74 1.21 1.30
N LEU A 130 -4.35 0.04 1.12
CA LEU A 130 -5.27 -0.20 -0.01
C LEU A 130 -6.55 0.64 0.12
N ALA A 131 -7.15 0.71 1.32
CA ALA A 131 -8.34 1.53 1.55
C ALA A 131 -8.04 3.03 1.37
N TYR A 132 -6.95 3.53 1.96
CA TYR A 132 -6.56 4.95 1.84
C TYR A 132 -6.23 5.33 0.41
N GLY A 133 -5.50 4.48 -0.32
CA GLY A 133 -5.22 4.69 -1.74
C GLY A 133 -6.49 4.79 -2.57
N GLY A 134 -7.43 3.88 -2.35
CA GLY A 134 -8.73 3.87 -3.02
C GLY A 134 -9.56 5.12 -2.75
N TYR A 135 -9.72 5.51 -1.48
CA TYR A 135 -10.51 6.70 -1.11
C TYR A 135 -9.89 8.00 -1.62
N ARG A 136 -8.57 8.15 -1.52
CA ARG A 136 -7.85 9.34 -1.97
C ARG A 136 -7.86 9.46 -3.49
N LEU A 137 -7.73 8.34 -4.20
CA LEU A 137 -7.89 8.32 -5.65
C LEU A 137 -9.31 8.72 -6.05
N ALA A 138 -10.33 8.12 -5.44
CA ALA A 138 -11.73 8.47 -5.72
C ALA A 138 -12.02 9.94 -5.45
N ALA A 139 -11.55 10.48 -4.30
CA ALA A 139 -11.71 11.89 -3.97
C ALA A 139 -11.02 12.81 -4.99
N THR A 140 -9.82 12.43 -5.45
CA THR A 140 -9.07 13.18 -6.47
C THR A 140 -9.78 13.16 -7.81
N LEU A 141 -10.24 12.00 -8.26
CA LEU A 141 -10.99 11.86 -9.51
C LEU A 141 -12.31 12.63 -9.47
N ASN A 142 -13.06 12.54 -8.37
CA ASN A 142 -14.28 13.30 -8.19
C ASN A 142 -14.01 14.80 -8.28
N LYS A 143 -12.94 15.31 -7.65
CA LYS A 143 -12.57 16.72 -7.73
C LYS A 143 -12.22 17.17 -9.16
N ILE A 144 -11.59 16.29 -9.95
CA ILE A 144 -11.19 16.61 -11.34
C ILE A 144 -12.40 16.58 -12.27
N PHE A 145 -13.30 15.63 -12.08
CA PHE A 145 -14.42 15.37 -13.02
C PHE A 145 -15.78 15.88 -12.53
N SER A 146 -15.90 16.40 -11.29
CA SER A 146 -17.11 17.12 -10.86
C SER A 146 -17.13 18.48 -11.56
N LYS A 147 -18.13 18.68 -12.39
CA LYS A 147 -18.46 19.99 -12.96
C LYS A 147 -19.24 20.80 -11.95
#